data_a5586819ec29bb45eb06ada6cddb813c
#
_entry.id   a5586819ec29bb45eb06ada6cddb813c
#
_cell.length_a   1.000
_cell.length_b   1.000
_cell.length_c   1.000
_cell.angle_alpha   90.00
_cell.angle_beta   90.00
_cell.angle_gamma   90.00
#
_symmetry.space_group_name_H-M   'P 1'
#
loop_
_entity.id
_entity.type
_entity.pdbx_description
1 polymer ?
#
loop_
_entity_poly.entity_id
_entity_poly.type
_entity_poly.pdbx_seq_one_letter_code
_entity_poly.pdbx_strand_id
1 'polypeptide(L)'
;MSERHYPVEPRAPAVLTVDVGGSHVKAVLNGIDERRRFASGPKLTGKQMVDGVLELTTDWDYTQVSVGLPAPVVGGRVLHDPVNLGKGWTTLDYEQAFGKPTKVINDAAMQAFGSYEGGRMLFLGLGTGLGSTMILEGTIAPMELGHLPFRKATFEEYVGERGRARLGNKRWRKAVIETVERLTAGLLPDYVVIGGGNAERLDGELPPNCRLGHNEAAFLGGFRLWVDQA
;
A
#
# COMPACT_ATOMS: atom_id res chain seq x y z
N MET A 1 32.53 -22.47 38.04
CA MET A 1 31.13 -22.47 37.59
C MET A 1 31.09 -21.71 36.28
N SER A 2 30.89 -22.42 35.18
CA SER A 2 30.83 -21.79 33.84
C SER A 2 29.42 -21.27 33.63
N GLU A 3 29.27 -19.95 33.51
CA GLU A 3 27.98 -19.34 33.13
C GLU A 3 27.63 -19.78 31.69
N ARG A 4 26.57 -20.56 31.54
CA ARG A 4 26.04 -20.93 30.26
C ARG A 4 25.37 -19.67 29.66
N HIS A 5 26.02 -19.07 28.68
CA HIS A 5 25.47 -18.01 27.87
C HIS A 5 24.42 -18.68 26.95
N TYR A 6 23.13 -18.51 27.25
CA TYR A 6 22.06 -18.88 26.35
C TYR A 6 21.98 -17.78 25.24
N PRO A 7 22.10 -18.13 23.97
CA PRO A 7 21.89 -17.15 22.92
C PRO A 7 20.43 -16.65 23.03
N VAL A 8 20.27 -15.36 23.30
CA VAL A 8 18.96 -14.70 23.19
C VAL A 8 18.64 -14.66 21.70
N GLU A 9 17.62 -15.41 21.26
CA GLU A 9 17.13 -15.30 19.90
C GLU A 9 16.80 -13.83 19.63
N PRO A 10 17.20 -13.26 18.48
CA PRO A 10 16.89 -11.89 18.16
C PRO A 10 15.37 -11.74 18.11
N ARG A 11 14.84 -10.92 19.01
CA ARG A 11 13.42 -10.61 19.05
C ARG A 11 13.04 -10.00 17.70
N ALA A 12 11.98 -10.51 17.07
CA ALA A 12 11.51 -9.92 15.83
C ALA A 12 11.36 -8.40 15.99
N PRO A 13 11.78 -7.60 14.99
CA PRO A 13 11.75 -6.15 15.12
C PRO A 13 10.33 -5.65 15.39
N ALA A 14 10.22 -4.73 16.33
CA ALA A 14 8.95 -4.03 16.58
C ALA A 14 8.77 -2.96 15.50
N VAL A 15 7.88 -3.22 14.55
CA VAL A 15 7.66 -2.40 13.35
C VAL A 15 6.35 -1.64 13.48
N LEU A 16 6.44 -0.31 13.46
CA LEU A 16 5.29 0.57 13.27
C LEU A 16 4.99 0.67 11.78
N THR A 17 3.80 0.29 11.35
CA THR A 17 3.34 0.51 9.98
C THR A 17 2.30 1.63 9.93
N VAL A 18 2.56 2.61 9.08
CA VAL A 18 1.74 3.79 8.83
C VAL A 18 1.16 3.73 7.43
N ASP A 19 -0.17 3.69 7.31
CA ASP A 19 -0.92 3.74 6.06
C ASP A 19 -1.53 5.13 5.89
N VAL A 20 -1.00 5.91 4.95
CA VAL A 20 -1.44 7.28 4.68
C VAL A 20 -2.48 7.28 3.57
N GLY A 21 -3.74 7.43 3.93
CA GLY A 21 -4.83 7.58 2.97
C GLY A 21 -5.29 9.02 2.82
N GLY A 22 -6.12 9.29 1.81
CA GLY A 22 -6.68 10.63 1.56
C GLY A 22 -7.65 11.14 2.64
N SER A 23 -8.21 10.26 3.47
CA SER A 23 -9.16 10.61 4.54
C SER A 23 -8.62 10.36 5.94
N HIS A 24 -7.75 9.40 6.13
CA HIS A 24 -7.17 9.03 7.43
C HIS A 24 -5.72 8.56 7.25
N VAL A 25 -4.91 8.88 8.24
CA VAL A 25 -3.64 8.20 8.53
C VAL A 25 -3.94 7.14 9.57
N LYS A 26 -3.48 5.91 9.33
CA LYS A 26 -3.67 4.77 10.22
C LYS A 26 -2.32 4.24 10.66
N ALA A 27 -2.21 3.82 11.90
CA ALA A 27 -1.00 3.25 12.48
C ALA A 27 -1.33 1.91 13.16
N VAL A 28 -0.46 0.92 12.95
CA VAL A 28 -0.52 -0.41 13.58
C VAL A 28 0.90 -0.82 13.95
N LEU A 29 1.07 -1.36 15.15
CA LEU A 29 2.32 -1.96 15.60
C LEU A 29 2.19 -3.49 15.55
N ASN A 30 3.18 -4.17 14.97
CA ASN A 30 3.16 -5.63 14.95
C ASN A 30 3.14 -6.21 16.38
N GLY A 31 2.33 -7.24 16.56
CA GLY A 31 2.16 -7.88 17.88
C GLY A 31 1.17 -7.17 18.82
N ILE A 32 0.57 -6.06 18.41
CA ILE A 32 -0.51 -5.37 19.14
C ILE A 32 -1.79 -5.39 18.30
N ASP A 33 -2.88 -5.90 18.87
CA ASP A 33 -4.20 -5.92 18.23
C ASP A 33 -4.94 -4.58 18.47
N GLU A 34 -4.28 -3.49 18.06
CA GLU A 34 -4.83 -2.14 18.12
C GLU A 34 -4.50 -1.37 16.86
N ARG A 35 -5.51 -0.69 16.30
CA ARG A 35 -5.35 0.24 15.19
C ARG A 35 -5.69 1.64 15.65
N ARG A 36 -4.74 2.55 15.50
CA ARG A 36 -4.94 3.98 15.76
C ARG A 36 -5.05 4.75 14.47
N ARG A 37 -5.76 5.88 14.50
CA ARG A 37 -5.92 6.73 13.32
C ARG A 37 -6.23 8.17 13.70
N PHE A 38 -5.88 9.07 12.77
CA PHE A 38 -6.36 10.46 12.77
C PHE A 38 -6.77 10.89 11.35
N ALA A 39 -7.52 12.00 11.26
CA ALA A 39 -8.00 12.52 9.98
C ALA A 39 -6.83 13.06 9.13
N SER A 40 -6.81 12.72 7.85
CA SER A 40 -5.95 13.34 6.84
C SER A 40 -6.76 14.33 5.99
N GLY A 41 -6.25 14.73 4.84
CA GLY A 41 -6.96 15.58 3.90
C GLY A 41 -6.02 16.58 3.19
N PRO A 42 -6.58 17.47 2.35
CA PRO A 42 -5.80 18.26 1.39
C PRO A 42 -4.86 19.29 2.03
N LYS A 43 -4.89 19.48 3.33
CA LYS A 43 -3.99 20.37 4.07
C LYS A 43 -2.90 19.62 4.84
N LEU A 44 -2.99 18.31 5.00
CA LEU A 44 -2.04 17.52 5.78
C LEU A 44 -0.69 17.51 5.07
N THR A 45 0.33 18.11 5.67
CA THR A 45 1.71 18.09 5.17
C THR A 45 2.45 16.85 5.66
N GLY A 46 3.59 16.50 4.99
CA GLY A 46 4.42 15.38 5.41
C GLY A 46 4.88 15.51 6.86
N LYS A 47 5.29 16.72 7.29
CA LYS A 47 5.70 16.96 8.68
C LYS A 47 4.55 16.76 9.66
N GLN A 48 3.38 17.31 9.38
CA GLN A 48 2.19 17.14 10.25
C GLN A 48 1.76 15.69 10.35
N MET A 49 1.94 14.90 9.29
CA MET A 49 1.68 13.46 9.31
C MET A 49 2.61 12.77 10.31
N VAL A 50 3.91 13.05 10.27
CA VAL A 50 4.88 12.46 11.22
C VAL A 50 4.56 12.90 12.65
N ASP A 51 4.37 14.20 12.89
CA ASP A 51 4.04 14.74 14.21
C ASP A 51 2.78 14.05 14.79
N GLY A 52 1.73 13.91 13.97
CA GLY A 52 0.48 13.24 14.38
C GLY A 52 0.65 11.73 14.65
N VAL A 53 1.51 11.04 13.91
CA VAL A 53 1.83 9.63 14.18
C VAL A 53 2.61 9.51 15.49
N LEU A 54 3.62 10.33 15.73
CA LEU A 54 4.41 10.33 16.97
C LEU A 54 3.52 10.61 18.20
N GLU A 55 2.60 11.58 18.11
CA GLU A 55 1.64 11.86 19.16
C GLU A 55 0.70 10.66 19.39
N LEU A 56 0.17 10.09 18.31
CA LEU A 56 -0.77 8.96 18.34
C LEU A 56 -0.15 7.69 18.94
N THR A 57 1.16 7.51 18.81
CA THR A 57 1.89 6.29 19.20
C THR A 57 2.88 6.51 20.35
N THR A 58 2.70 7.56 21.15
CA THR A 58 3.61 7.96 22.24
C THR A 58 3.86 6.84 23.26
N ASP A 59 2.89 5.98 23.51
CA ASP A 59 2.93 4.85 24.44
C ASP A 59 3.33 3.52 23.77
N TRP A 60 3.65 3.52 22.48
CA TRP A 60 4.13 2.33 21.75
C TRP A 60 5.66 2.31 21.67
N ASP A 61 6.24 1.16 21.94
CA ASP A 61 7.68 0.93 21.77
C ASP A 61 7.96 0.18 20.47
N TYR A 62 8.59 0.86 19.50
CA TYR A 62 8.96 0.31 18.20
C TYR A 62 10.37 0.73 17.81
N THR A 63 11.00 -0.08 16.98
CA THR A 63 12.40 0.10 16.55
C THR A 63 12.51 0.51 15.09
N GLN A 64 11.47 0.29 14.30
CA GLN A 64 11.45 0.52 12.85
C GLN A 64 10.09 1.06 12.40
N VAL A 65 10.07 1.82 11.30
CA VAL A 65 8.86 2.42 10.75
C VAL A 65 8.72 2.10 9.26
N SER A 66 7.52 1.67 8.85
CA SER A 66 7.11 1.57 7.45
C SER A 66 6.04 2.60 7.16
N VAL A 67 6.19 3.36 6.07
CA VAL A 67 5.22 4.38 5.66
C VAL A 67 4.74 4.09 4.25
N GLY A 68 3.45 3.81 4.09
CA GLY A 68 2.77 3.71 2.79
C GLY A 68 2.15 5.05 2.42
N LEU A 69 2.52 5.61 1.27
CA LEU A 69 2.06 6.92 0.80
C LEU A 69 1.28 6.81 -0.53
N PRO A 70 0.20 7.59 -0.71
CA PRO A 70 -0.53 7.65 -1.98
C PRO A 70 0.20 8.56 -2.99
N ALA A 71 1.46 8.23 -3.28
CA ALA A 71 2.35 8.94 -4.19
C ALA A 71 3.36 7.97 -4.80
N PRO A 72 3.94 8.30 -5.97
CA PRO A 72 5.05 7.55 -6.54
C PRO A 72 6.28 7.60 -5.63
N VAL A 73 6.80 6.43 -5.26
CA VAL A 73 8.02 6.27 -4.45
C VAL A 73 8.98 5.35 -5.19
N VAL A 74 10.21 5.79 -5.37
CA VAL A 74 11.29 5.02 -6.01
C VAL A 74 12.53 5.06 -5.12
N GLY A 75 13.05 3.90 -4.78
CA GLY A 75 14.23 3.79 -3.89
C GLY A 75 14.03 4.49 -2.54
N GLY A 76 12.81 4.43 -1.97
CA GLY A 76 12.47 5.10 -0.72
C GLY A 76 12.26 6.62 -0.83
N ARG A 77 12.37 7.20 -2.03
CA ARG A 77 12.18 8.65 -2.26
C ARG A 77 10.81 8.93 -2.86
N VAL A 78 10.08 9.86 -2.26
CA VAL A 78 8.81 10.37 -2.78
C VAL A 78 9.11 11.30 -3.95
N LEU A 79 8.58 10.99 -5.14
CA LEU A 79 8.87 11.75 -6.38
C LEU A 79 7.99 12.99 -6.51
N HIS A 80 6.75 12.93 -6.06
CA HIS A 80 5.79 14.03 -6.12
C HIS A 80 4.96 14.07 -4.84
N ASP A 81 4.52 15.26 -4.45
CA ASP A 81 3.56 15.37 -3.35
C ASP A 81 2.24 14.65 -3.71
N PRO A 82 1.60 13.94 -2.77
CA PRO A 82 0.31 13.28 -3.02
C PRO A 82 -0.76 14.28 -3.49
N VAL A 83 -1.51 13.92 -4.54
CA VAL A 83 -2.50 14.82 -5.18
C VAL A 83 -3.59 15.31 -4.21
N ASN A 84 -3.99 14.46 -3.29
CA ASN A 84 -5.11 14.70 -2.37
C ASN A 84 -4.67 15.12 -0.96
N LEU A 85 -3.39 15.46 -0.76
CA LEU A 85 -2.83 15.88 0.52
C LEU A 85 -2.11 17.22 0.37
N GLY A 86 -1.59 17.77 1.47
CA GLY A 86 -0.78 18.98 1.49
C GLY A 86 0.58 18.78 0.85
N LYS A 87 1.49 19.70 1.08
CA LYS A 87 2.84 19.75 0.50
C LYS A 87 3.93 19.27 1.45
N GLY A 88 5.16 19.16 0.93
CA GLY A 88 6.35 18.90 1.73
C GLY A 88 6.62 17.43 2.00
N TRP A 89 6.11 16.53 1.17
CA TRP A 89 6.36 15.09 1.25
C TRP A 89 7.65 14.69 0.55
N THR A 90 8.01 15.40 -0.53
CA THR A 90 9.19 15.10 -1.35
C THR A 90 10.52 15.54 -0.72
N THR A 91 10.48 16.49 0.21
CA THR A 91 11.67 17.06 0.88
C THR A 91 11.84 16.61 2.32
N LEU A 92 10.91 15.79 2.84
CA LEU A 92 10.96 15.29 4.20
C LEU A 92 11.96 14.14 4.31
N ASP A 93 12.88 14.26 5.26
CA ASP A 93 13.69 13.16 5.73
C ASP A 93 12.89 12.37 6.77
N TYR A 94 12.28 11.27 6.34
CA TYR A 94 11.40 10.47 7.18
C TYR A 94 12.16 9.78 8.32
N GLU A 95 13.39 9.32 8.08
CA GLU A 95 14.19 8.66 9.08
C GLU A 95 14.58 9.63 10.20
N GLN A 96 15.02 10.84 9.83
CA GLN A 96 15.31 11.89 10.78
C GLN A 96 14.04 12.35 11.52
N ALA A 97 12.91 12.47 10.81
CA ALA A 97 11.67 12.95 11.39
C ALA A 97 11.05 11.97 12.40
N PHE A 98 11.11 10.65 12.14
CA PHE A 98 10.68 9.62 13.09
C PHE A 98 11.75 9.30 14.16
N GLY A 99 13.02 9.69 13.93
CA GLY A 99 14.14 9.34 14.77
C GLY A 99 14.44 7.83 14.82
N LYS A 100 14.03 7.10 13.80
CA LYS A 100 14.15 5.64 13.69
C LYS A 100 14.36 5.22 12.23
N PRO A 101 15.00 4.07 11.96
CA PRO A 101 15.07 3.51 10.62
C PRO A 101 13.67 3.46 9.98
N THR A 102 13.52 4.09 8.82
CA THR A 102 12.22 4.26 8.18
C THR A 102 12.26 3.85 6.70
N LYS A 103 11.34 2.98 6.30
CA LYS A 103 11.13 2.63 4.89
C LYS A 103 9.84 3.28 4.38
N VAL A 104 9.98 4.02 3.28
CA VAL A 104 8.86 4.68 2.60
C VAL A 104 8.59 3.96 1.29
N ILE A 105 7.32 3.64 1.03
CA ILE A 105 6.86 2.94 -0.17
C ILE A 105 5.50 3.51 -0.61
N ASN A 106 5.11 3.28 -1.86
CA ASN A 106 3.76 3.58 -2.32
C ASN A 106 2.72 2.70 -1.57
N ASP A 107 1.54 3.25 -1.24
CA ASP A 107 0.49 2.57 -0.47
C ASP A 107 -0.04 1.31 -1.15
N ALA A 108 -0.27 1.36 -2.48
CA ALA A 108 -0.66 0.19 -3.25
C ALA A 108 0.44 -0.88 -3.29
N ALA A 109 1.72 -0.47 -3.37
CA ALA A 109 2.86 -1.38 -3.30
C ALA A 109 2.98 -2.04 -1.92
N MET A 110 2.72 -1.30 -0.85
CA MET A 110 2.70 -1.86 0.51
C MET A 110 1.56 -2.88 0.68
N GLN A 111 0.36 -2.57 0.18
CA GLN A 111 -0.77 -3.50 0.19
C GLN A 111 -0.51 -4.73 -0.70
N ALA A 112 0.12 -4.54 -1.86
CA ALA A 112 0.55 -5.61 -2.73
C ALA A 112 1.49 -6.58 -2.01
N PHE A 113 2.51 -6.05 -1.34
CA PHE A 113 3.51 -6.87 -0.65
C PHE A 113 2.90 -7.68 0.50
N GLY A 114 1.92 -7.12 1.20
CA GLY A 114 1.16 -7.87 2.21
C GLY A 114 0.27 -8.99 1.65
N SER A 115 -0.16 -8.84 0.40
CA SER A 115 -0.99 -9.83 -0.31
C SER A 115 -0.19 -10.88 -1.08
N TYR A 116 1.14 -10.75 -1.13
CA TYR A 116 2.01 -11.58 -1.94
C TYR A 116 2.21 -12.98 -1.34
N GLU A 117 2.13 -14.01 -2.20
CA GLU A 117 2.24 -15.44 -1.85
C GLU A 117 3.28 -16.18 -2.70
N GLY A 118 4.19 -15.46 -3.37
CA GLY A 118 5.23 -16.04 -4.23
C GLY A 118 4.95 -15.83 -5.72
N GLY A 119 5.93 -16.17 -6.58
CA GLY A 119 5.84 -16.08 -8.03
C GLY A 119 5.66 -14.65 -8.57
N ARG A 120 4.88 -14.51 -9.65
CA ARG A 120 4.61 -13.24 -10.33
C ARG A 120 3.19 -12.76 -10.00
N MET A 121 3.05 -11.79 -9.15
CA MET A 121 1.75 -11.23 -8.76
C MET A 121 1.53 -9.85 -9.36
N LEU A 122 0.38 -9.62 -10.01
CA LEU A 122 -0.11 -8.29 -10.33
C LEU A 122 -1.11 -7.86 -9.25
N PHE A 123 -0.85 -6.74 -8.59
CA PHE A 123 -1.79 -6.09 -7.68
C PHE A 123 -2.47 -4.91 -8.37
N LEU A 124 -3.79 -4.81 -8.22
CA LEU A 124 -4.62 -3.72 -8.73
C LEU A 124 -5.46 -3.13 -7.59
N GLY A 125 -5.11 -1.91 -7.15
CA GLY A 125 -5.79 -1.19 -6.07
C GLY A 125 -6.92 -0.30 -6.59
N LEU A 126 -8.17 -0.71 -6.42
CA LEU A 126 -9.36 0.07 -6.81
C LEU A 126 -9.72 1.08 -5.72
N GLY A 127 -9.36 2.34 -5.94
CA GLY A 127 -9.62 3.45 -5.03
C GLY A 127 -10.13 4.68 -5.77
N THR A 128 -9.61 5.86 -5.43
CA THR A 128 -9.85 7.11 -6.18
C THR A 128 -9.47 6.93 -7.66
N GLY A 129 -8.31 6.31 -7.92
CA GLY A 129 -7.84 5.89 -9.23
C GLY A 129 -7.62 4.37 -9.29
N LEU A 130 -6.58 3.94 -10.02
CA LEU A 130 -6.11 2.57 -10.11
C LEU A 130 -4.63 2.50 -9.72
N GLY A 131 -4.35 2.14 -8.47
CA GLY A 131 -3.01 1.79 -8.04
C GLY A 131 -2.59 0.44 -8.63
N SER A 132 -1.32 0.27 -8.97
CA SER A 132 -0.83 -0.97 -9.56
C SER A 132 0.60 -1.26 -9.14
N THR A 133 0.87 -2.54 -8.90
CA THR A 133 2.20 -3.03 -8.51
C THR A 133 2.39 -4.44 -9.05
N MET A 134 3.54 -4.69 -9.66
CA MET A 134 3.98 -6.04 -9.97
C MET A 134 4.96 -6.51 -8.90
N ILE A 135 4.83 -7.76 -8.46
CA ILE A 135 5.85 -8.41 -7.63
C ILE A 135 6.36 -9.62 -8.40
N LEU A 136 7.67 -9.66 -8.60
CA LEU A 136 8.38 -10.70 -9.34
C LEU A 136 9.37 -11.35 -8.39
N GLU A 137 9.12 -12.60 -8.00
CA GLU A 137 10.00 -13.35 -7.10
C GLU A 137 10.43 -12.51 -5.88
N GLY A 138 9.45 -11.89 -5.21
CA GLY A 138 9.69 -11.02 -4.04
C GLY A 138 10.13 -9.59 -4.37
N THR A 139 10.53 -9.28 -5.59
CA THR A 139 10.93 -7.91 -5.98
C THR A 139 9.71 -7.06 -6.29
N ILE A 140 9.53 -5.98 -5.54
CA ILE A 140 8.41 -5.05 -5.67
C ILE A 140 8.70 -4.04 -6.79
N ALA A 141 7.85 -3.98 -7.81
CA ALA A 141 7.90 -3.02 -8.91
C ALA A 141 6.60 -2.20 -8.95
N PRO A 142 6.54 -1.02 -8.31
CA PRO A 142 5.41 -0.10 -8.42
C PRO A 142 5.21 0.32 -9.86
N MET A 143 3.95 0.43 -10.29
CA MET A 143 3.58 0.77 -11.66
C MET A 143 2.47 1.83 -11.67
N GLU A 144 2.37 2.59 -12.74
CA GLU A 144 1.32 3.58 -12.98
C GLU A 144 0.42 3.14 -14.17
N LEU A 145 -0.03 1.88 -14.14
CA LEU A 145 -0.86 1.30 -15.22
C LEU A 145 -2.21 2.00 -15.35
N GLY A 146 -2.68 2.65 -14.28
CA GLY A 146 -3.90 3.45 -14.31
C GLY A 146 -3.91 4.53 -15.38
N HIS A 147 -2.76 5.11 -15.70
CA HIS A 147 -2.61 6.18 -16.70
C HIS A 147 -2.57 5.69 -18.15
N LEU A 148 -2.45 4.38 -18.37
CA LEU A 148 -2.42 3.83 -19.73
C LEU A 148 -3.78 4.00 -20.44
N PRO A 149 -3.78 4.18 -21.78
CA PRO A 149 -4.99 4.32 -22.56
C PRO A 149 -5.94 3.13 -22.45
N PHE A 150 -7.21 3.39 -22.19
CA PHE A 150 -8.26 2.40 -22.12
C PHE A 150 -9.55 2.95 -22.73
N ARG A 151 -10.02 2.34 -23.82
CA ARG A 151 -11.18 2.82 -24.59
C ARG A 151 -10.99 4.28 -25.05
N LYS A 152 -11.79 5.23 -24.50
CA LYS A 152 -11.75 6.66 -24.87
C LYS A 152 -11.03 7.53 -23.82
N ALA A 153 -10.43 6.92 -22.79
CA ALA A 153 -9.75 7.61 -21.70
C ALA A 153 -8.62 6.72 -21.12
N THR A 154 -8.41 6.68 -19.81
CA THR A 154 -7.42 5.83 -19.15
C THR A 154 -8.08 4.72 -18.34
N PHE A 155 -7.30 3.72 -17.90
CA PHE A 155 -7.85 2.69 -17.02
C PHE A 155 -8.47 3.29 -15.76
N GLU A 156 -7.77 4.21 -15.07
CA GLU A 156 -8.29 4.77 -13.81
C GLU A 156 -9.58 5.58 -13.99
N GLU A 157 -9.75 6.28 -15.13
CA GLU A 157 -10.99 7.03 -15.42
C GLU A 157 -12.20 6.11 -15.63
N TYR A 158 -11.96 4.82 -15.90
CA TYR A 158 -13.02 3.82 -16.00
C TYR A 158 -13.22 3.02 -14.73
N VAL A 159 -12.14 2.63 -14.02
CA VAL A 159 -12.22 1.70 -12.89
C VAL A 159 -12.06 2.35 -11.53
N GLY A 160 -11.57 3.59 -11.44
CA GLY A 160 -11.54 4.38 -10.22
C GLY A 160 -12.92 4.88 -9.78
N GLU A 161 -12.99 5.55 -8.65
CA GLU A 161 -14.24 6.02 -8.04
C GLU A 161 -15.09 6.91 -8.98
N ARG A 162 -14.45 7.82 -9.73
CA ARG A 162 -15.16 8.66 -10.72
C ARG A 162 -15.79 7.83 -11.84
N GLY A 163 -15.08 6.80 -12.29
CA GLY A 163 -15.60 5.85 -13.30
C GLY A 163 -16.79 5.08 -12.75
N ARG A 164 -16.71 4.59 -11.52
CA ARG A 164 -17.80 3.89 -10.84
C ARG A 164 -19.05 4.77 -10.69
N ALA A 165 -18.88 5.99 -10.20
CA ALA A 165 -19.99 6.96 -10.06
C ALA A 165 -20.68 7.26 -11.41
N ARG A 166 -19.90 7.41 -12.49
CA ARG A 166 -20.40 7.70 -13.82
C ARG A 166 -21.10 6.51 -14.48
N LEU A 167 -20.55 5.29 -14.34
CA LEU A 167 -21.02 4.10 -15.07
C LEU A 167 -22.09 3.31 -14.30
N GLY A 168 -22.16 3.47 -12.99
CA GLY A 168 -22.90 2.59 -12.09
C GLY A 168 -22.21 1.22 -11.93
N ASN A 169 -22.52 0.52 -10.84
CA ASN A 169 -21.78 -0.68 -10.41
C ASN A 169 -21.70 -1.76 -11.50
N LYS A 170 -22.78 -2.03 -12.23
CA LYS A 170 -22.83 -3.10 -13.26
C LYS A 170 -21.86 -2.85 -14.42
N ARG A 171 -21.81 -1.61 -14.95
CA ARG A 171 -20.91 -1.27 -16.07
C ARG A 171 -19.49 -1.06 -15.59
N TRP A 172 -19.32 -0.52 -14.40
CA TRP A 172 -18.02 -0.37 -13.75
C TRP A 172 -17.36 -1.73 -13.52
N ARG A 173 -18.09 -2.71 -12.96
CA ARG A 173 -17.60 -4.08 -12.80
C ARG A 173 -17.12 -4.67 -14.13
N LYS A 174 -17.88 -4.52 -15.22
CA LYS A 174 -17.46 -4.98 -16.56
C LYS A 174 -16.15 -4.31 -17.00
N ALA A 175 -15.97 -3.02 -16.71
CA ALA A 175 -14.73 -2.32 -17.03
C ALA A 175 -13.54 -2.85 -16.17
N VAL A 176 -13.77 -3.16 -14.89
CA VAL A 176 -12.75 -3.78 -14.02
C VAL A 176 -12.34 -5.15 -14.57
N ILE A 177 -13.30 -6.02 -14.89
CA ILE A 177 -13.00 -7.36 -15.46
C ILE A 177 -12.18 -7.23 -16.74
N GLU A 178 -12.61 -6.38 -17.69
CA GLU A 178 -11.86 -6.15 -18.93
C GLU A 178 -10.45 -5.59 -18.67
N THR A 179 -10.29 -4.73 -17.66
CA THR A 179 -8.97 -4.22 -17.25
C THR A 179 -8.08 -5.34 -16.76
N VAL A 180 -8.58 -6.21 -15.87
CA VAL A 180 -7.86 -7.39 -15.36
C VAL A 180 -7.43 -8.28 -16.52
N GLU A 181 -8.35 -8.63 -17.44
CA GLU A 181 -8.06 -9.49 -18.59
C GLU A 181 -6.99 -8.91 -19.49
N ARG A 182 -7.06 -7.62 -19.82
CA ARG A 182 -6.07 -6.94 -20.67
C ARG A 182 -4.70 -6.88 -20.03
N LEU A 183 -4.63 -6.52 -18.74
CA LEU A 183 -3.37 -6.43 -18.02
C LEU A 183 -2.76 -7.82 -17.78
N THR A 184 -3.59 -8.83 -17.51
CA THR A 184 -3.14 -10.22 -17.41
C THR A 184 -2.54 -10.71 -18.75
N ALA A 185 -3.19 -10.43 -19.86
CA ALA A 185 -2.70 -10.81 -21.17
C ALA A 185 -1.37 -10.14 -21.56
N GLY A 186 -1.16 -8.89 -21.13
CA GLY A 186 0.05 -8.12 -21.44
C GLY A 186 1.23 -8.37 -20.49
N LEU A 187 0.95 -8.64 -19.21
CA LEU A 187 1.97 -8.71 -18.15
C LEU A 187 2.28 -10.15 -17.72
N LEU A 188 1.44 -11.11 -18.07
CA LEU A 188 1.58 -12.54 -17.79
C LEU A 188 1.87 -12.86 -16.30
N PRO A 189 1.10 -12.32 -15.34
CA PRO A 189 1.23 -12.69 -13.94
C PRO A 189 0.73 -14.12 -13.73
N ASP A 190 1.24 -14.80 -12.70
CA ASP A 190 0.72 -16.10 -12.27
C ASP A 190 -0.66 -15.95 -11.62
N TYR A 191 -0.88 -14.81 -10.95
CA TYR A 191 -2.19 -14.42 -10.37
C TYR A 191 -2.34 -12.91 -10.20
N VAL A 192 -3.58 -12.48 -10.05
CA VAL A 192 -3.96 -11.08 -9.82
C VAL A 192 -4.64 -10.94 -8.46
N VAL A 193 -4.25 -9.92 -7.70
CA VAL A 193 -4.94 -9.52 -6.47
C VAL A 193 -5.59 -8.16 -6.68
N ILE A 194 -6.90 -8.07 -6.44
CA ILE A 194 -7.64 -6.80 -6.50
C ILE A 194 -7.87 -6.31 -5.07
N GLY A 195 -7.29 -5.18 -4.74
CA GLY A 195 -7.44 -4.51 -3.44
C GLY A 195 -8.05 -3.11 -3.56
N GLY A 196 -7.87 -2.31 -2.51
CA GLY A 196 -8.41 -0.95 -2.41
C GLY A 196 -9.88 -0.90 -1.96
N GLY A 197 -10.33 0.26 -1.54
CA GLY A 197 -11.64 0.45 -0.89
C GLY A 197 -12.85 0.13 -1.77
N ASN A 198 -12.70 0.08 -3.10
CA ASN A 198 -13.77 -0.30 -4.02
C ASN A 198 -13.77 -1.80 -4.36
N ALA A 199 -12.76 -2.57 -3.98
CA ALA A 199 -12.68 -4.01 -4.27
C ALA A 199 -13.87 -4.79 -3.66
N GLU A 200 -14.31 -4.42 -2.47
CA GLU A 200 -15.47 -5.02 -1.78
C GLU A 200 -16.80 -4.85 -2.54
N ARG A 201 -16.83 -3.96 -3.54
CA ARG A 201 -18.00 -3.71 -4.39
C ARG A 201 -18.04 -4.58 -5.66
N LEU A 202 -16.99 -5.41 -5.83
CA LEU A 202 -16.95 -6.42 -6.89
C LEU A 202 -17.71 -7.65 -6.43
N ASP A 203 -18.97 -7.71 -6.79
CA ASP A 203 -19.84 -8.88 -6.60
C ASP A 203 -19.67 -9.88 -7.75
N GLY A 204 -19.92 -11.16 -7.50
CA GLY A 204 -19.91 -12.26 -8.46
C GLY A 204 -18.53 -12.74 -8.88
N GLU A 205 -18.49 -13.49 -9.96
CA GLU A 205 -17.30 -14.24 -10.40
C GLU A 205 -16.17 -13.33 -10.91
N LEU A 206 -14.95 -13.59 -10.50
CA LEU A 206 -13.73 -12.94 -10.97
C LEU A 206 -13.08 -13.77 -12.09
N PRO A 207 -12.22 -13.17 -12.93
CA PRO A 207 -11.42 -13.94 -13.90
C PRO A 207 -10.59 -15.04 -13.23
N PRO A 208 -10.21 -16.09 -13.98
CA PRO A 208 -9.31 -17.13 -13.46
C PRO A 208 -8.03 -16.54 -12.87
N ASN A 209 -7.52 -17.16 -11.82
CA ASN A 209 -6.33 -16.72 -11.08
C ASN A 209 -6.42 -15.28 -10.54
N CYS A 210 -7.64 -14.77 -10.34
CA CYS A 210 -7.87 -13.47 -9.75
C CYS A 210 -8.60 -13.63 -8.41
N ARG A 211 -8.16 -12.91 -7.37
CA ARG A 211 -8.80 -12.90 -6.05
C ARG A 211 -8.90 -11.50 -5.47
N LEU A 212 -9.78 -11.32 -4.52
CA LEU A 212 -9.82 -10.10 -3.72
C LEU A 212 -8.71 -10.15 -2.66
N GLY A 213 -8.08 -9.02 -2.44
CA GLY A 213 -7.18 -8.78 -1.32
C GLY A 213 -7.93 -8.25 -0.09
N HIS A 214 -7.23 -8.17 1.02
CA HIS A 214 -7.75 -7.64 2.27
C HIS A 214 -7.15 -6.26 2.55
N ASN A 215 -7.95 -5.33 3.10
CA ASN A 215 -7.49 -3.98 3.44
C ASN A 215 -6.38 -3.98 4.51
N GLU A 216 -6.30 -5.03 5.32
CA GLU A 216 -5.24 -5.22 6.34
C GLU A 216 -3.89 -5.63 5.76
N ALA A 217 -3.86 -6.06 4.50
CA ALA A 217 -2.63 -6.44 3.81
C ALA A 217 -1.60 -5.29 3.76
N ALA A 218 -2.04 -4.02 3.78
CA ALA A 218 -1.13 -2.89 3.85
C ALA A 218 -0.23 -2.95 5.10
N PHE A 219 -0.80 -3.28 6.27
CA PHE A 219 -0.02 -3.40 7.50
C PHE A 219 0.93 -4.59 7.46
N LEU A 220 0.45 -5.74 6.99
CA LEU A 220 1.29 -6.92 6.81
C LEU A 220 2.45 -6.64 5.83
N GLY A 221 2.18 -5.90 4.75
CA GLY A 221 3.21 -5.46 3.81
C GLY A 221 4.28 -4.59 4.47
N GLY A 222 3.84 -3.63 5.30
CA GLY A 222 4.76 -2.79 6.05
C GLY A 222 5.66 -3.58 7.02
N PHE A 223 5.11 -4.59 7.68
CA PHE A 223 5.91 -5.47 8.56
C PHE A 223 6.92 -6.29 7.76
N ARG A 224 6.50 -6.86 6.62
CA ARG A 224 7.35 -7.67 5.73
C ARG A 224 8.53 -6.92 5.12
N LEU A 225 8.46 -5.59 5.02
CA LEU A 225 9.59 -4.78 4.53
C LEU A 225 10.86 -4.94 5.38
N TRP A 226 10.75 -5.38 6.62
CA TRP A 226 11.85 -5.51 7.59
C TRP A 226 12.26 -6.96 7.86
N VAL A 227 11.59 -7.90 7.25
CA VAL A 227 11.99 -9.31 7.28
C VAL A 227 12.93 -9.53 6.11
N ASP A 228 14.12 -10.08 6.37
CA ASP A 228 15.06 -10.43 5.31
C ASP A 228 14.36 -11.38 4.33
N GLN A 229 14.35 -11.01 3.06
CA GLN A 229 13.88 -11.87 1.99
C GLN A 229 15.00 -12.90 1.78
N ALA A 230 14.81 -14.08 2.38
CA ALA A 230 15.70 -15.22 2.21
C ALA A 230 15.58 -15.81 0.80
#